data_f192b6b899e4024b8c014c4cb36222ae
#
_entry.id   f192b6b899e4024b8c014c4cb36222ae
#
_cell.length_a   1.000
_cell.length_b   1.000
_cell.length_c   1.000
_cell.angle_alpha   90.00
_cell.angle_beta   90.00
_cell.angle_gamma   90.00
#
_symmetry.space_group_name_H-M   'P 1'
#
loop_
_entity.id
_entity.type
_entity.pdbx_description
1 polymer ?
#
loop_
_entity_poly.entity_id
_entity_poly.type
_entity_poly.pdbx_seq_one_letter_code
_entity_poly.pdbx_strand_id
1 'polypeptide(L)'
;MYEFFLILVASALCVQPALSAQTAAPPDLATPQEKHLRNVHQLTFGGQNAEAYFSADGTKLIFQSSHGDVKCDQIFTMNLDGSDQRMVSTGKGRTTCSYFYPDGKKILFSSTHLASPECPPRPDFSKGYVWAVYPGYDIFTANPDGSDLKQLTNSPGYDAESTISVDGKKIVFTSLRHGDLDIYSMDSDGKHVKQLTHELGYDGGPFYSPDRKWIVYRAYHPQTEKEISDYKELLTQNLIRPTSLELWIMKADGSGKRQITNLGAASFGPSFLADGKRIIFSSNYDPVTHSTGGMGNFELWLINSDGSGLERITYSDGFDGFPMFSPDGKKLVWASNRNAKAPHETNIFIADWVP
;
A
#
# COMPACT_ATOMS: atom_id res chain seq x y z
N MET A 1 -81.27 43.07 18.56
CA MET A 1 -79.99 43.73 18.29
C MET A 1 -78.96 43.05 19.17
N TYR A 2 -78.25 42.08 18.55
CA TYR A 2 -77.15 41.40 19.27
C TYR A 2 -75.87 41.69 18.49
N GLU A 3 -74.93 42.38 19.10
CA GLU A 3 -73.60 42.64 18.57
C GLU A 3 -72.67 41.40 18.82
N PHE A 4 -72.11 40.89 17.78
CA PHE A 4 -71.06 39.84 17.85
C PHE A 4 -69.66 40.48 17.88
N PHE A 5 -69.00 40.36 19.04
CA PHE A 5 -67.55 40.67 19.11
C PHE A 5 -66.70 39.52 18.56
N LEU A 6 -65.95 39.79 17.51
CA LEU A 6 -64.93 38.88 16.97
C LEU A 6 -63.61 39.11 17.69
N ILE A 7 -63.15 38.12 18.45
CA ILE A 7 -61.83 38.15 19.06
C ILE A 7 -60.84 37.51 18.05
N LEU A 8 -59.93 38.31 17.50
CA LEU A 8 -58.78 37.83 16.70
C LEU A 8 -57.69 37.34 17.68
N VAL A 9 -57.44 36.01 17.67
CA VAL A 9 -56.29 35.42 18.35
C VAL A 9 -55.10 35.40 17.37
N ALA A 10 -54.11 36.25 17.57
CA ALA A 10 -52.88 36.26 16.83
C ALA A 10 -51.95 35.18 17.40
N SER A 11 -51.78 34.10 16.64
CA SER A 11 -50.81 33.03 16.96
C SER A 11 -49.40 33.49 16.55
N ALA A 12 -48.56 33.84 17.50
CA ALA A 12 -47.14 34.09 17.27
C ALA A 12 -46.42 32.74 17.05
N LEU A 13 -46.01 32.43 15.82
CA LEU A 13 -45.10 31.32 15.55
C LEU A 13 -43.69 31.70 16.07
N CYS A 14 -43.27 31.12 17.18
CA CYS A 14 -41.86 31.13 17.59
C CYS A 14 -41.06 30.20 16.67
N VAL A 15 -40.36 30.77 15.71
CA VAL A 15 -39.32 30.05 14.94
C VAL A 15 -38.10 29.90 15.85
N GLN A 16 -37.91 28.71 16.43
CA GLN A 16 -36.67 28.39 17.12
C GLN A 16 -35.58 28.18 16.09
N PRO A 17 -34.39 28.82 16.21
CA PRO A 17 -33.25 28.50 15.35
C PRO A 17 -32.82 27.07 15.63
N ALA A 18 -32.74 26.25 14.57
CA ALA A 18 -32.16 24.92 14.65
C ALA A 18 -30.70 25.06 15.09
N LEU A 19 -30.37 24.63 16.31
CA LEU A 19 -28.99 24.42 16.72
C LEU A 19 -28.40 23.35 15.78
N SER A 20 -27.50 23.76 14.90
CA SER A 20 -26.64 22.81 14.17
C SER A 20 -25.81 22.09 15.22
N ALA A 21 -26.08 20.81 15.43
CA ALA A 21 -25.22 19.96 16.22
C ALA A 21 -23.84 19.96 15.54
N GLN A 22 -22.87 20.66 16.11
CA GLN A 22 -21.48 20.53 15.75
C GLN A 22 -21.08 19.10 16.12
N THR A 23 -20.95 18.22 15.13
CA THR A 23 -20.37 16.89 15.34
C THR A 23 -18.95 17.09 15.85
N ALA A 24 -18.68 16.61 17.06
CA ALA A 24 -17.34 16.65 17.63
C ALA A 24 -16.36 15.99 16.63
N ALA A 25 -15.20 16.59 16.44
CA ALA A 25 -14.16 15.98 15.62
C ALA A 25 -13.86 14.57 16.17
N PRO A 26 -13.62 13.58 15.28
CA PRO A 26 -13.24 12.25 15.71
C PRO A 26 -11.99 12.32 16.61
N PRO A 27 -11.87 11.41 17.60
CA PRO A 27 -10.71 11.40 18.49
C PRO A 27 -9.43 11.19 17.69
N ASP A 28 -8.36 11.89 18.07
CA ASP A 28 -7.02 11.63 17.53
C ASP A 28 -6.54 10.27 18.06
N LEU A 29 -6.17 9.36 17.13
CA LEU A 29 -5.74 8.02 17.45
C LEU A 29 -4.21 7.89 17.50
N ALA A 30 -3.46 9.01 17.50
CA ALA A 30 -2.02 9.02 17.70
C ALA A 30 -1.66 8.55 19.11
N THR A 31 -0.57 7.79 19.25
CA THR A 31 0.01 7.50 20.57
C THR A 31 0.93 8.66 21.00
N PRO A 32 1.21 8.84 22.30
CA PRO A 32 2.07 9.94 22.77
C PRO A 32 3.50 9.93 22.19
N GLN A 33 4.01 8.78 21.80
CA GLN A 33 5.35 8.62 21.22
C GLN A 33 5.40 9.03 19.73
N GLU A 34 4.28 9.07 19.03
CA GLU A 34 4.18 9.37 17.59
C GLU A 34 4.31 10.88 17.34
N LYS A 35 5.49 11.43 17.63
CA LYS A 35 5.74 12.89 17.61
C LYS A 35 5.55 13.55 16.24
N HIS A 36 5.64 12.77 15.16
CA HIS A 36 5.45 13.22 13.78
C HIS A 36 4.00 13.16 13.28
N LEU A 37 3.10 12.57 14.06
CA LEU A 37 1.71 12.37 13.65
C LEU A 37 0.76 13.26 14.47
N ARG A 38 -0.22 13.85 13.79
CA ARG A 38 -1.32 14.61 14.40
C ARG A 38 -2.60 14.29 13.65
N ASN A 39 -3.71 14.39 14.35
CA ASN A 39 -5.03 14.15 13.76
C ASN A 39 -5.12 12.77 13.08
N VAL A 40 -4.56 11.75 13.73
CA VAL A 40 -4.63 10.37 13.25
C VAL A 40 -6.07 9.90 13.29
N HIS A 41 -6.62 9.52 12.15
CA HIS A 41 -7.96 8.98 12.07
C HIS A 41 -8.09 7.86 11.06
N GLN A 42 -9.08 7.01 11.28
CA GLN A 42 -9.38 5.82 10.49
C GLN A 42 -10.33 6.17 9.36
N LEU A 43 -10.03 5.65 8.13
CA LEU A 43 -10.81 5.91 6.92
C LEU A 43 -11.69 4.73 6.50
N THR A 44 -11.28 3.48 6.83
CA THR A 44 -12.02 2.26 6.52
C THR A 44 -12.37 1.51 7.79
N PHE A 45 -13.42 0.68 7.76
CA PHE A 45 -13.94 -0.01 8.94
C PHE A 45 -14.32 -1.45 8.57
N GLY A 46 -13.62 -2.41 9.18
CA GLY A 46 -13.82 -3.84 8.95
C GLY A 46 -13.14 -4.39 7.69
N GLY A 47 -12.93 -5.70 7.66
CA GLY A 47 -12.24 -6.41 6.58
C GLY A 47 -10.72 -6.26 6.64
N GLN A 48 -10.08 -6.50 5.50
CA GLN A 48 -8.64 -6.31 5.33
C GLN A 48 -8.42 -5.22 4.26
N ASN A 49 -7.88 -4.08 4.68
CA ASN A 49 -7.62 -2.92 3.85
C ASN A 49 -6.14 -2.59 3.92
N ALA A 50 -5.47 -2.41 2.78
CA ALA A 50 -4.04 -2.17 2.71
C ALA A 50 -3.64 -1.37 1.45
N GLU A 51 -2.38 -0.97 1.41
CA GLU A 51 -1.74 -0.35 0.24
C GLU A 51 -2.53 0.84 -0.31
N ALA A 52 -2.83 1.81 0.57
CA ALA A 52 -3.50 3.03 0.18
C ALA A 52 -2.49 4.08 -0.32
N TYR A 53 -2.74 4.62 -1.51
CA TYR A 53 -1.84 5.55 -2.18
C TYR A 53 -2.60 6.75 -2.72
N PHE A 54 -1.98 7.94 -2.63
CA PHE A 54 -2.60 9.19 -3.05
C PHE A 54 -2.68 9.32 -4.58
N SER A 55 -3.74 9.99 -5.05
CA SER A 55 -3.76 10.59 -6.37
C SER A 55 -2.75 11.74 -6.46
N ALA A 56 -2.28 12.06 -7.67
CA ALA A 56 -1.26 13.10 -7.87
C ALA A 56 -1.71 14.51 -7.43
N ASP A 57 -3.01 14.79 -7.47
CA ASP A 57 -3.61 16.03 -6.95
C ASP A 57 -3.86 15.98 -5.43
N GLY A 58 -3.59 14.85 -4.78
CA GLY A 58 -3.76 14.66 -3.35
C GLY A 58 -5.20 14.65 -2.85
N THR A 59 -6.21 14.44 -3.73
CA THR A 59 -7.63 14.53 -3.36
C THR A 59 -8.29 13.18 -3.12
N LYS A 60 -7.69 12.09 -3.62
CA LYS A 60 -8.22 10.73 -3.51
C LYS A 60 -7.16 9.73 -3.05
N LEU A 61 -7.65 8.60 -2.56
CA LEU A 61 -6.85 7.41 -2.29
C LEU A 61 -7.31 6.27 -3.19
N ILE A 62 -6.37 5.41 -3.63
CA ILE A 62 -6.60 4.11 -4.23
C ILE A 62 -6.02 3.05 -3.29
N PHE A 63 -6.74 1.97 -3.03
CA PHE A 63 -6.33 0.95 -2.06
C PHE A 63 -6.89 -0.42 -2.39
N GLN A 64 -6.28 -1.46 -1.85
CA GLN A 64 -6.83 -2.81 -1.92
C GLN A 64 -7.65 -3.14 -0.68
N SER A 65 -8.73 -3.89 -0.88
CA SER A 65 -9.64 -4.27 0.19
C SER A 65 -10.34 -5.59 -0.07
N SER A 66 -10.54 -6.35 1.02
CA SER A 66 -11.47 -7.46 1.09
C SER A 66 -12.40 -7.27 2.29
N HIS A 67 -13.63 -6.82 2.02
CA HIS A 67 -14.66 -6.58 3.04
C HIS A 67 -16.05 -6.98 2.54
N GLY A 68 -16.99 -7.20 3.45
CA GLY A 68 -18.35 -7.62 3.11
C GLY A 68 -18.34 -8.91 2.29
N ASP A 69 -18.97 -8.89 1.11
CA ASP A 69 -19.07 -10.04 0.20
C ASP A 69 -17.83 -10.23 -0.70
N VAL A 70 -16.83 -9.34 -0.59
CA VAL A 70 -15.59 -9.39 -1.38
C VAL A 70 -14.64 -10.43 -0.77
N LYS A 71 -14.49 -11.57 -1.44
CA LYS A 71 -13.78 -12.75 -0.91
C LYS A 71 -12.25 -12.66 -0.91
N CYS A 72 -11.68 -11.85 -1.79
CA CYS A 72 -10.25 -11.55 -1.86
C CYS A 72 -10.02 -10.14 -2.39
N ASP A 73 -8.82 -9.63 -2.23
CA ASP A 73 -8.49 -8.24 -2.50
C ASP A 73 -8.96 -7.78 -3.86
N GLN A 74 -9.65 -6.65 -3.86
CA GLN A 74 -10.06 -5.87 -5.02
C GLN A 74 -9.60 -4.42 -4.83
N ILE A 75 -9.52 -3.66 -5.91
CA ILE A 75 -9.09 -2.27 -5.86
C ILE A 75 -10.30 -1.34 -5.72
N PHE A 76 -10.17 -0.42 -4.77
CA PHE A 76 -11.15 0.62 -4.47
C PHE A 76 -10.49 2.00 -4.54
N THR A 77 -11.32 3.02 -4.77
CA THR A 77 -10.96 4.43 -4.58
C THR A 77 -11.84 5.05 -3.52
N MET A 78 -11.36 6.11 -2.85
CA MET A 78 -12.13 6.90 -1.90
C MET A 78 -11.63 8.35 -1.82
N ASN A 79 -12.42 9.23 -1.24
CA ASN A 79 -11.97 10.57 -0.85
C ASN A 79 -11.09 10.50 0.40
N LEU A 80 -10.34 11.58 0.72
CA LEU A 80 -9.45 11.62 1.90
C LEU A 80 -10.18 11.59 3.24
N ASP A 81 -11.48 11.80 3.27
CA ASP A 81 -12.33 11.66 4.45
C ASP A 81 -12.93 10.25 4.60
N GLY A 82 -12.55 9.30 3.74
CA GLY A 82 -13.06 7.94 3.71
C GLY A 82 -14.40 7.78 2.98
N SER A 83 -14.98 8.85 2.47
CA SER A 83 -16.25 8.81 1.72
C SER A 83 -16.06 8.37 0.26
N ASP A 84 -17.18 8.10 -0.43
CA ASP A 84 -17.23 7.75 -1.86
C ASP A 84 -16.36 6.51 -2.20
N GLN A 85 -16.40 5.48 -1.36
CA GLN A 85 -15.68 4.23 -1.63
C GLN A 85 -16.31 3.49 -2.81
N ARG A 86 -15.50 3.21 -3.84
CA ARG A 86 -15.96 2.53 -5.07
C ARG A 86 -14.95 1.48 -5.51
N MET A 87 -15.43 0.27 -5.81
CA MET A 87 -14.62 -0.74 -6.48
C MET A 87 -14.34 -0.29 -7.92
N VAL A 88 -13.06 -0.33 -8.32
CA VAL A 88 -12.59 0.04 -9.67
C VAL A 88 -11.87 -1.11 -10.37
N SER A 89 -11.71 -2.26 -9.72
CA SER A 89 -11.28 -3.52 -10.34
C SER A 89 -12.48 -4.36 -10.77
N THR A 90 -12.19 -5.51 -11.40
CA THR A 90 -13.23 -6.33 -12.06
C THR A 90 -14.17 -7.08 -11.11
N GLY A 91 -13.84 -7.15 -9.82
CA GLY A 91 -14.53 -8.01 -8.85
C GLY A 91 -14.24 -9.51 -9.03
N LYS A 92 -13.33 -9.87 -9.94
CA LYS A 92 -12.92 -11.25 -10.24
C LYS A 92 -11.44 -11.46 -9.95
N GLY A 93 -11.08 -12.71 -9.61
CA GLY A 93 -9.71 -13.04 -9.21
C GLY A 93 -9.27 -12.23 -7.99
N ARG A 94 -7.98 -12.14 -7.77
CA ARG A 94 -7.37 -11.26 -6.75
C ARG A 94 -6.69 -10.09 -7.45
N THR A 95 -6.83 -8.90 -6.91
CA THR A 95 -6.25 -7.67 -7.47
C THR A 95 -5.48 -6.94 -6.38
N THR A 96 -4.26 -6.45 -6.67
CA THR A 96 -3.34 -5.85 -5.68
C THR A 96 -2.49 -4.74 -6.30
N CYS A 97 -1.75 -4.00 -5.46
CA CYS A 97 -0.69 -3.06 -5.84
C CYS A 97 -1.17 -2.02 -6.86
N SER A 98 -2.07 -1.16 -6.45
CA SER A 98 -2.71 -0.18 -7.34
C SER A 98 -2.14 1.21 -7.20
N TYR A 99 -2.11 1.96 -8.31
CA TYR A 99 -1.63 3.35 -8.37
C TYR A 99 -2.47 4.20 -9.30
N PHE A 100 -2.58 5.49 -8.98
CA PHE A 100 -3.01 6.48 -9.98
C PHE A 100 -1.84 6.84 -10.91
N TYR A 101 -2.14 7.01 -12.20
CA TYR A 101 -1.20 7.71 -13.08
C TYR A 101 -1.08 9.18 -12.67
N PRO A 102 0.09 9.81 -12.85
CA PRO A 102 0.31 11.19 -12.42
C PRO A 102 -0.58 12.23 -13.10
N ASP A 103 -1.09 11.92 -14.29
CA ASP A 103 -2.04 12.77 -15.02
C ASP A 103 -3.50 12.58 -14.58
N GLY A 104 -3.76 11.68 -13.62
CA GLY A 104 -5.09 11.36 -13.10
C GLY A 104 -6.04 10.65 -14.07
N LYS A 105 -5.59 10.30 -15.29
CA LYS A 105 -6.45 9.74 -16.33
C LYS A 105 -6.56 8.22 -16.31
N LYS A 106 -5.65 7.56 -15.60
CA LYS A 106 -5.59 6.10 -15.51
C LYS A 106 -5.24 5.65 -14.10
N ILE A 107 -5.53 4.37 -13.85
CA ILE A 107 -5.04 3.59 -12.73
C ILE A 107 -4.22 2.42 -13.23
N LEU A 108 -3.29 1.95 -12.40
CA LEU A 108 -2.43 0.80 -12.59
C LEU A 108 -2.74 -0.21 -11.49
N PHE A 109 -2.77 -1.51 -11.78
CA PHE A 109 -2.92 -2.57 -10.78
C PHE A 109 -2.51 -3.93 -11.33
N SER A 110 -2.26 -4.88 -10.43
CA SER A 110 -1.99 -6.27 -10.80
C SER A 110 -3.17 -7.16 -10.45
N SER A 111 -3.50 -8.14 -11.32
CA SER A 111 -4.69 -8.98 -11.13
C SER A 111 -4.54 -10.37 -11.74
N THR A 112 -5.19 -11.36 -11.10
CA THR A 112 -5.29 -12.74 -11.60
C THR A 112 -6.58 -13.02 -12.39
N HIS A 113 -7.43 -12.01 -12.64
CA HIS A 113 -8.79 -12.19 -13.16
C HIS A 113 -8.86 -12.85 -14.55
N LEU A 114 -7.80 -12.74 -15.37
CA LEU A 114 -7.74 -13.42 -16.67
C LEU A 114 -7.33 -14.89 -16.52
N ALA A 115 -6.53 -15.24 -15.50
CA ALA A 115 -6.16 -16.62 -15.22
C ALA A 115 -7.32 -17.39 -14.59
N SER A 116 -8.07 -16.76 -13.68
CA SER A 116 -9.30 -17.31 -13.08
C SER A 116 -10.19 -16.19 -12.54
N PRO A 117 -11.51 -16.28 -12.71
CA PRO A 117 -12.44 -15.38 -12.05
C PRO A 117 -12.56 -15.62 -10.53
N GLU A 118 -12.11 -16.78 -10.05
CA GLU A 118 -12.16 -17.15 -8.64
C GLU A 118 -10.94 -16.60 -7.88
N CYS A 119 -11.10 -16.44 -6.56
CA CYS A 119 -9.99 -16.12 -5.69
C CYS A 119 -8.94 -17.24 -5.71
N PRO A 120 -7.65 -16.93 -5.87
CA PRO A 120 -6.61 -17.95 -5.73
C PRO A 120 -6.64 -18.56 -4.32
N PRO A 121 -6.27 -19.84 -4.16
CA PRO A 121 -6.24 -20.50 -2.87
C PRO A 121 -5.27 -19.80 -1.92
N ARG A 122 -5.56 -19.81 -0.62
CA ARG A 122 -4.60 -19.31 0.39
C ARG A 122 -3.36 -20.21 0.40
N PRO A 123 -2.17 -19.65 0.65
CA PRO A 123 -0.96 -20.45 0.79
C PRO A 123 -1.06 -21.42 1.99
N ASP A 124 -0.36 -22.54 1.91
CA ASP A 124 -0.19 -23.47 3.01
C ASP A 124 0.81 -22.91 4.04
N PHE A 125 0.31 -22.50 5.20
CA PHE A 125 1.11 -21.99 6.31
C PHE A 125 1.76 -23.08 7.18
N SER A 126 1.63 -24.37 6.86
CA SER A 126 2.32 -25.44 7.59
C SER A 126 3.86 -25.32 7.54
N LYS A 127 4.37 -24.62 6.51
CA LYS A 127 5.79 -24.29 6.34
C LYS A 127 6.23 -22.97 7.01
N GLY A 128 5.38 -22.39 7.85
CA GLY A 128 5.55 -21.08 8.45
C GLY A 128 4.93 -19.97 7.61
N TYR A 129 5.27 -18.71 7.94
CA TYR A 129 4.75 -17.56 7.22
C TYR A 129 5.38 -17.43 5.84
N VAL A 130 4.55 -17.47 4.81
CA VAL A 130 4.93 -17.40 3.41
C VAL A 130 3.97 -16.49 2.63
N TRP A 131 4.46 -15.88 1.56
CA TRP A 131 3.66 -15.16 0.58
C TRP A 131 3.52 -15.99 -0.69
N ALA A 132 2.33 -15.96 -1.28
CA ALA A 132 2.11 -16.58 -2.57
C ALA A 132 2.40 -15.60 -3.70
N VAL A 133 3.22 -16.05 -4.65
CA VAL A 133 3.50 -15.39 -5.93
C VAL A 133 2.69 -16.10 -7.02
N TYR A 134 1.36 -15.86 -7.02
CA TYR A 134 0.44 -16.61 -7.87
C TYR A 134 0.80 -16.46 -9.36
N PRO A 135 1.01 -17.57 -10.08
CA PRO A 135 1.15 -17.51 -11.52
C PRO A 135 -0.18 -17.06 -12.14
N GLY A 136 -0.13 -16.09 -13.01
CA GLY A 136 -1.33 -15.47 -13.60
C GLY A 136 -1.67 -14.10 -13.06
N TYR A 137 -0.86 -13.54 -12.15
CA TYR A 137 -0.83 -12.11 -11.98
C TYR A 137 -0.22 -11.45 -13.20
N ASP A 138 -1.00 -10.55 -13.79
CA ASP A 138 -0.56 -9.63 -14.84
C ASP A 138 -0.86 -8.19 -14.42
N ILE A 139 -0.17 -7.25 -15.05
CA ILE A 139 -0.32 -5.82 -14.82
C ILE A 139 -1.33 -5.25 -15.80
N PHE A 140 -2.24 -4.42 -15.29
CA PHE A 140 -3.33 -3.80 -16.04
C PHE A 140 -3.35 -2.29 -15.83
N THR A 141 -3.91 -1.57 -16.80
CA THR A 141 -4.30 -0.17 -16.65
C THR A 141 -5.78 -0.02 -17.03
N ALA A 142 -6.46 0.90 -16.37
CA ALA A 142 -7.85 1.24 -16.64
C ALA A 142 -8.08 2.75 -16.43
N ASN A 143 -9.26 3.26 -16.80
CA ASN A 143 -9.70 4.57 -16.35
C ASN A 143 -9.91 4.58 -14.82
N PRO A 144 -9.96 5.73 -14.14
CA PRO A 144 -10.15 5.80 -12.68
C PRO A 144 -11.49 5.23 -12.18
N ASP A 145 -12.45 5.05 -13.06
CA ASP A 145 -13.75 4.38 -12.79
C ASP A 145 -13.73 2.87 -13.06
N GLY A 146 -12.58 2.31 -13.46
CA GLY A 146 -12.40 0.89 -13.81
C GLY A 146 -12.73 0.55 -15.27
N SER A 147 -13.24 1.47 -16.08
CA SER A 147 -13.51 1.26 -17.51
C SER A 147 -12.23 1.26 -18.37
N ASP A 148 -12.34 0.89 -19.65
CA ASP A 148 -11.21 0.81 -20.61
C ASP A 148 -10.02 0.00 -20.10
N LEU A 149 -10.29 -1.17 -19.49
CA LEU A 149 -9.29 -2.08 -18.95
C LEU A 149 -8.37 -2.60 -20.06
N LYS A 150 -7.07 -2.48 -19.85
CA LYS A 150 -6.01 -2.97 -20.77
C LYS A 150 -4.96 -3.75 -20.03
N GLN A 151 -4.62 -4.91 -20.55
CA GLN A 151 -3.49 -5.72 -20.08
C GLN A 151 -2.17 -5.13 -20.60
N LEU A 152 -1.19 -4.98 -19.72
CA LEU A 152 0.15 -4.49 -20.05
C LEU A 152 1.20 -5.61 -20.11
N THR A 153 1.00 -6.68 -19.32
CA THR A 153 1.88 -7.86 -19.32
C THR A 153 1.06 -9.15 -19.55
N ASN A 154 1.71 -10.17 -20.12
CA ASN A 154 1.12 -11.48 -20.35
C ASN A 154 2.18 -12.58 -20.34
N SER A 155 3.31 -12.36 -19.65
CA SER A 155 4.36 -13.38 -19.54
C SER A 155 3.95 -14.48 -18.57
N PRO A 156 4.42 -15.73 -18.78
CA PRO A 156 4.19 -16.80 -17.82
C PRO A 156 4.75 -16.45 -16.43
N GLY A 157 4.02 -16.77 -15.38
CA GLY A 157 4.42 -16.56 -13.99
C GLY A 157 3.76 -15.35 -13.34
N TYR A 158 4.50 -14.69 -12.48
CA TYR A 158 4.06 -13.57 -11.66
C TYR A 158 4.57 -12.25 -12.24
N ASP A 159 3.66 -11.35 -12.60
CA ASP A 159 3.95 -9.95 -12.91
C ASP A 159 3.11 -9.07 -11.99
N ALA A 160 3.70 -8.50 -10.95
CA ALA A 160 2.98 -7.68 -9.96
C ALA A 160 3.87 -6.64 -9.26
N GLU A 161 3.37 -6.06 -8.17
CA GLU A 161 4.07 -5.04 -7.36
C GLU A 161 4.50 -3.83 -8.20
N SER A 162 3.66 -3.47 -9.16
CA SER A 162 3.98 -2.43 -10.13
C SER A 162 3.76 -1.02 -9.56
N THR A 163 4.71 -0.12 -9.82
CA THR A 163 4.60 1.31 -9.53
C THR A 163 4.98 2.15 -10.74
N ILE A 164 4.50 3.39 -10.80
CA ILE A 164 4.72 4.26 -11.95
C ILE A 164 5.59 5.46 -11.56
N SER A 165 6.48 5.89 -12.47
CA SER A 165 7.30 7.08 -12.30
C SER A 165 6.45 8.36 -12.25
N VAL A 166 6.91 9.40 -11.54
CA VAL A 166 6.17 10.65 -11.35
C VAL A 166 5.88 11.42 -12.65
N ASP A 167 6.57 11.11 -13.75
CA ASP A 167 6.26 11.67 -15.09
C ASP A 167 5.33 10.78 -15.92
N GLY A 168 4.87 9.65 -15.35
CA GLY A 168 3.93 8.72 -15.99
C GLY A 168 4.50 7.92 -17.17
N LYS A 169 5.83 7.89 -17.36
CA LYS A 169 6.44 7.29 -18.55
C LYS A 169 6.97 5.89 -18.35
N LYS A 170 7.36 5.54 -17.13
CA LYS A 170 7.97 4.25 -16.80
C LYS A 170 7.22 3.56 -15.67
N ILE A 171 7.09 2.26 -15.78
CA ILE A 171 6.59 1.36 -14.75
C ILE A 171 7.77 0.49 -14.32
N VAL A 172 7.94 0.28 -13.00
CA VAL A 172 8.80 -0.77 -12.44
C VAL A 172 7.92 -1.80 -11.76
N PHE A 173 8.32 -3.05 -11.79
CA PHE A 173 7.52 -4.16 -11.28
C PHE A 173 8.37 -5.37 -10.96
N THR A 174 7.83 -6.31 -10.19
CA THR A 174 8.42 -7.62 -9.89
C THR A 174 7.91 -8.65 -10.87
N SER A 175 8.80 -9.51 -11.40
CA SER A 175 8.43 -10.55 -12.37
C SER A 175 9.22 -11.84 -12.18
N LEU A 176 8.52 -12.97 -12.38
CA LEU A 176 9.10 -14.33 -12.35
C LEU A 176 9.45 -14.86 -13.78
N ARG A 177 9.39 -14.02 -14.81
CA ARG A 177 9.50 -14.42 -16.23
C ARG A 177 10.78 -15.15 -16.63
N HIS A 178 11.87 -14.98 -15.89
CA HIS A 178 13.14 -15.69 -16.14
C HIS A 178 13.47 -16.72 -15.05
N GLY A 179 12.47 -17.10 -14.23
CA GLY A 179 12.61 -18.19 -13.24
C GLY A 179 13.07 -17.75 -11.87
N ASP A 180 13.31 -16.45 -11.65
CA ASP A 180 13.55 -15.83 -10.36
C ASP A 180 12.74 -14.54 -10.22
N LEU A 181 12.57 -14.06 -8.99
CA LEU A 181 11.80 -12.85 -8.68
C LEU A 181 12.69 -11.63 -8.77
N ASP A 182 12.71 -11.02 -9.94
CA ASP A 182 13.52 -9.86 -10.27
C ASP A 182 12.68 -8.60 -10.54
N ILE A 183 13.34 -7.45 -10.44
CA ILE A 183 12.76 -6.17 -10.81
C ILE A 183 12.97 -5.92 -12.31
N TYR A 184 11.89 -5.49 -12.93
CA TYR A 184 11.83 -5.08 -14.33
C TYR A 184 11.32 -3.65 -14.47
N SER A 185 11.67 -3.00 -15.56
CA SER A 185 11.07 -1.74 -16.00
C SER A 185 10.45 -1.90 -17.39
N MET A 186 9.41 -1.11 -17.65
CA MET A 186 8.79 -1.00 -18.97
C MET A 186 8.30 0.43 -19.21
N ASP A 187 7.97 0.75 -20.45
CA ASP A 187 7.22 1.96 -20.75
C ASP A 187 5.79 1.87 -20.21
N SER A 188 5.15 3.00 -19.98
CA SER A 188 3.79 3.03 -19.41
C SER A 188 2.71 2.41 -20.32
N ASP A 189 3.06 2.09 -21.57
CA ASP A 189 2.21 1.35 -22.53
C ASP A 189 2.50 -0.16 -22.57
N GLY A 190 3.37 -0.67 -21.67
CA GLY A 190 3.75 -2.08 -21.56
C GLY A 190 4.91 -2.51 -22.46
N LYS A 191 5.49 -1.61 -23.26
CA LYS A 191 6.61 -1.94 -24.18
C LYS A 191 7.98 -1.78 -23.52
N HIS A 192 9.00 -2.23 -24.23
CA HIS A 192 10.43 -2.08 -23.89
C HIS A 192 10.75 -2.61 -22.48
N VAL A 193 10.25 -3.81 -22.17
CA VAL A 193 10.51 -4.49 -20.91
C VAL A 193 12.00 -4.79 -20.77
N LYS A 194 12.59 -4.36 -19.64
CA LYS A 194 14.01 -4.53 -19.32
C LYS A 194 14.17 -5.08 -17.91
N GLN A 195 14.96 -6.13 -17.72
CA GLN A 195 15.37 -6.65 -16.42
C GLN A 195 16.41 -5.72 -15.77
N LEU A 196 16.26 -5.43 -14.48
CA LEU A 196 17.14 -4.54 -13.71
C LEU A 196 17.95 -5.27 -12.64
N THR A 197 17.41 -6.37 -12.08
CA THR A 197 18.11 -7.23 -11.10
C THR A 197 18.30 -8.63 -11.65
N HIS A 198 19.29 -9.38 -11.11
CA HIS A 198 19.66 -10.70 -11.61
C HIS A 198 20.25 -11.60 -10.50
N GLU A 199 20.31 -11.12 -9.28
CA GLU A 199 20.84 -11.85 -8.13
C GLU A 199 19.83 -12.91 -7.69
N LEU A 200 20.31 -14.14 -7.37
CA LEU A 200 19.43 -15.20 -6.88
C LEU A 200 18.71 -14.73 -5.61
N GLY A 201 17.38 -14.76 -5.64
CA GLY A 201 16.57 -14.38 -4.50
C GLY A 201 15.34 -13.58 -4.89
N TYR A 202 14.71 -12.98 -3.91
CA TYR A 202 13.55 -12.13 -4.10
C TYR A 202 13.97 -10.66 -4.15
N ASP A 203 13.72 -10.01 -5.27
CA ASP A 203 13.75 -8.56 -5.44
C ASP A 203 12.35 -8.06 -5.78
N GLY A 204 11.76 -7.20 -4.92
CA GLY A 204 10.37 -6.80 -5.15
C GLY A 204 9.95 -5.48 -4.51
N GLY A 205 8.71 -5.07 -4.79
CA GLY A 205 8.10 -3.85 -4.31
C GLY A 205 8.87 -2.58 -4.67
N PRO A 206 9.23 -2.39 -5.95
CA PRO A 206 10.08 -1.27 -6.38
C PRO A 206 9.31 0.04 -6.46
N PHE A 207 9.97 1.16 -6.06
CA PHE A 207 9.44 2.53 -6.14
C PHE A 207 10.48 3.48 -6.73
N TYR A 208 10.07 4.32 -7.68
CA TYR A 208 10.93 5.40 -8.17
C TYR A 208 11.09 6.52 -7.14
N SER A 209 12.28 7.13 -7.11
CA SER A 209 12.47 8.43 -6.45
C SER A 209 11.73 9.55 -7.18
N PRO A 210 11.39 10.68 -6.50
CA PRO A 210 10.73 11.82 -7.13
C PRO A 210 11.50 12.41 -8.32
N ASP A 211 12.84 12.35 -8.30
CA ASP A 211 13.69 12.80 -9.41
C ASP A 211 13.89 11.73 -10.51
N ARG A 212 13.30 10.54 -10.35
CA ARG A 212 13.34 9.37 -11.25
C ARG A 212 14.72 8.78 -11.48
N LYS A 213 15.71 9.14 -10.68
CA LYS A 213 17.07 8.64 -10.83
C LYS A 213 17.34 7.36 -10.09
N TRP A 214 16.54 7.07 -9.06
CA TRP A 214 16.71 5.95 -8.17
C TRP A 214 15.45 5.10 -8.09
N ILE A 215 15.62 3.84 -7.72
CA ILE A 215 14.58 2.89 -7.36
C ILE A 215 14.95 2.33 -6.01
N VAL A 216 14.04 2.42 -5.02
CA VAL A 216 14.11 1.70 -3.76
C VAL A 216 13.28 0.42 -3.89
N TYR A 217 13.74 -0.67 -3.27
CA TYR A 217 13.07 -1.96 -3.31
C TYR A 217 13.42 -2.78 -2.07
N ARG A 218 12.70 -3.85 -1.81
CA ARG A 218 13.03 -4.84 -0.77
C ARG A 218 13.63 -6.06 -1.41
N ALA A 219 14.58 -6.72 -0.74
CA ALA A 219 15.22 -7.91 -1.26
C ALA A 219 15.59 -8.92 -0.17
N TYR A 220 15.62 -10.18 -0.57
CA TYR A 220 16.22 -11.29 0.15
C TYR A 220 17.10 -12.10 -0.79
N HIS A 221 18.40 -12.13 -0.53
CA HIS A 221 19.37 -12.89 -1.30
C HIS A 221 19.93 -14.02 -0.42
N PRO A 222 19.51 -15.29 -0.63
CA PRO A 222 19.99 -16.42 0.18
C PRO A 222 21.50 -16.63 0.00
N GLN A 223 22.23 -16.82 1.12
CA GLN A 223 23.70 -16.90 1.12
C GLN A 223 24.22 -18.32 1.38
N THR A 224 23.48 -19.12 2.15
CA THR A 224 23.87 -20.47 2.51
C THR A 224 23.18 -21.50 1.61
N GLU A 225 23.78 -22.69 1.47
CA GLU A 225 23.18 -23.80 0.71
C GLU A 225 21.76 -24.13 1.22
N LYS A 226 21.55 -24.05 2.54
CA LYS A 226 20.23 -24.30 3.13
C LYS A 226 19.21 -23.24 2.72
N GLU A 227 19.58 -21.96 2.80
CA GLU A 227 18.70 -20.84 2.39
C GLU A 227 18.39 -20.91 0.90
N ILE A 228 19.40 -21.21 0.06
CA ILE A 228 19.22 -21.38 -1.39
C ILE A 228 18.24 -22.53 -1.68
N SER A 229 18.38 -23.65 -0.96
CA SER A 229 17.50 -24.81 -1.12
C SER A 229 16.08 -24.48 -0.69
N ASP A 230 15.87 -23.82 0.48
CA ASP A 230 14.55 -23.40 1.00
C ASP A 230 13.88 -22.41 0.02
N TYR A 231 14.63 -21.41 -0.46
CA TYR A 231 14.11 -20.43 -1.41
C TYR A 231 13.65 -21.11 -2.72
N LYS A 232 14.48 -21.95 -3.32
CA LYS A 232 14.15 -22.66 -4.55
C LYS A 232 12.97 -23.62 -4.38
N GLU A 233 12.93 -24.36 -3.27
CA GLU A 233 11.81 -25.25 -2.97
C GLU A 233 10.49 -24.50 -2.84
N LEU A 234 10.48 -23.38 -2.09
CA LEU A 234 9.29 -22.53 -1.96
C LEU A 234 8.87 -21.96 -3.31
N LEU A 235 9.81 -21.48 -4.12
CA LEU A 235 9.52 -20.90 -5.43
C LEU A 235 8.88 -21.90 -6.40
N THR A 236 9.25 -23.19 -6.35
CA THR A 236 8.56 -24.25 -7.15
C THR A 236 7.10 -24.42 -6.75
N GLN A 237 6.70 -23.97 -5.55
CA GLN A 237 5.34 -23.98 -5.03
C GLN A 237 4.66 -22.62 -5.17
N ASN A 238 5.27 -21.68 -5.91
CA ASN A 238 4.84 -20.27 -6.02
C ASN A 238 4.76 -19.56 -4.67
N LEU A 239 5.71 -19.80 -3.78
CA LEU A 239 5.82 -19.23 -2.44
C LEU A 239 7.18 -18.57 -2.25
N ILE A 240 7.22 -17.55 -1.38
CA ILE A 240 8.44 -16.97 -0.81
C ILE A 240 8.30 -16.81 0.71
N ARG A 241 9.44 -16.75 1.40
CA ARG A 241 9.51 -16.48 2.85
C ARG A 241 9.92 -15.03 3.10
N PRO A 242 9.02 -14.14 3.52
CA PRO A 242 9.31 -12.71 3.63
C PRO A 242 9.82 -12.30 5.04
N THR A 243 10.57 -13.17 5.72
CA THR A 243 10.95 -12.95 7.12
C THR A 243 12.27 -12.22 7.33
N SER A 244 13.05 -12.03 6.26
CA SER A 244 14.37 -11.37 6.30
C SER A 244 14.54 -10.52 5.05
N LEU A 245 13.71 -9.48 4.92
CA LEU A 245 13.74 -8.56 3.80
C LEU A 245 14.49 -7.29 4.21
N GLU A 246 15.49 -6.93 3.41
CA GLU A 246 16.23 -5.68 3.59
C GLU A 246 15.90 -4.69 2.47
N LEU A 247 16.05 -3.40 2.75
CA LEU A 247 15.88 -2.39 1.73
C LEU A 247 17.16 -2.18 0.93
N TRP A 248 16.97 -2.07 -0.35
CA TRP A 248 18.02 -1.81 -1.34
C TRP A 248 17.65 -0.59 -2.19
N ILE A 249 18.66 0.02 -2.77
CA ILE A 249 18.51 1.12 -3.72
C ILE A 249 19.40 0.87 -4.93
N MET A 250 18.90 1.23 -6.12
CA MET A 250 19.66 1.22 -7.37
C MET A 250 19.35 2.46 -8.21
N LYS A 251 20.20 2.75 -9.19
CA LYS A 251 19.85 3.73 -10.22
C LYS A 251 18.70 3.20 -11.09
N ALA A 252 17.95 4.11 -11.71
CA ALA A 252 16.81 3.75 -12.57
C ALA A 252 17.17 2.85 -13.76
N ASP A 253 18.46 2.77 -14.13
CA ASP A 253 18.96 1.89 -15.19
C ASP A 253 19.34 0.47 -14.69
N GLY A 254 19.23 0.21 -13.37
CA GLY A 254 19.60 -1.03 -12.68
C GLY A 254 21.02 -1.05 -12.15
N SER A 255 21.85 -0.04 -12.39
CA SER A 255 23.23 0.02 -11.92
C SER A 255 23.35 0.56 -10.48
N GLY A 256 24.53 0.37 -9.84
CA GLY A 256 24.84 0.95 -8.54
C GLY A 256 23.97 0.45 -7.39
N LYS A 257 23.57 -0.83 -7.45
CA LYS A 257 22.82 -1.49 -6.40
C LYS A 257 23.56 -1.47 -5.08
N ARG A 258 22.88 -1.14 -3.99
CA ARG A 258 23.41 -1.22 -2.62
C ARG A 258 22.29 -1.42 -1.61
N GLN A 259 22.58 -2.18 -0.58
CA GLN A 259 21.74 -2.36 0.59
C GLN A 259 21.77 -1.10 1.45
N ILE A 260 20.63 -0.67 2.00
CA ILE A 260 20.51 0.51 2.87
C ILE A 260 20.04 0.17 4.29
N THR A 261 19.47 -1.01 4.50
CA THR A 261 19.16 -1.53 5.83
C THR A 261 19.92 -2.85 6.08
N ASN A 262 20.22 -3.14 7.33
CA ASN A 262 20.75 -4.43 7.78
C ASN A 262 20.15 -4.70 9.17
N LEU A 263 18.83 -4.88 9.19
CA LEU A 263 18.05 -4.99 10.42
C LEU A 263 17.85 -6.44 10.85
N GLY A 264 18.08 -7.40 9.93
CA GLY A 264 17.77 -8.81 10.14
C GLY A 264 16.26 -9.05 10.36
N ALA A 265 15.42 -8.20 9.79
CA ALA A 265 13.98 -8.11 10.00
C ALA A 265 13.24 -8.17 8.68
N ALA A 266 11.91 -8.31 8.72
CA ALA A 266 11.07 -8.13 7.54
C ALA A 266 10.83 -6.63 7.33
N SER A 267 11.48 -6.03 6.32
CA SER A 267 11.28 -4.64 5.93
C SER A 267 10.61 -4.56 4.55
N PHE A 268 9.50 -3.82 4.41
CA PHE A 268 8.76 -3.76 3.15
C PHE A 268 7.99 -2.44 2.97
N GLY A 269 7.37 -2.27 1.79
CA GLY A 269 6.58 -1.10 1.44
C GLY A 269 7.38 0.21 1.49
N PRO A 270 8.64 0.25 0.98
CA PRO A 270 9.41 1.49 1.00
C PRO A 270 8.86 2.50 0.02
N SER A 271 8.81 3.77 0.41
CA SER A 271 8.55 4.88 -0.51
C SER A 271 9.43 6.08 -0.18
N PHE A 272 9.85 6.83 -1.22
CA PHE A 272 10.60 8.06 -1.01
C PHE A 272 9.70 9.17 -0.50
N LEU A 273 10.22 10.00 0.39
CA LEU A 273 9.63 11.29 0.68
C LEU A 273 9.83 12.24 -0.53
N ALA A 274 9.05 13.32 -0.57
CA ALA A 274 9.13 14.33 -1.63
C ALA A 274 10.53 14.98 -1.77
N ASP A 275 11.35 14.95 -0.70
CA ASP A 275 12.73 15.43 -0.71
C ASP A 275 13.70 14.54 -1.54
N GLY A 276 13.27 13.30 -1.89
CA GLY A 276 14.07 12.31 -2.60
C GLY A 276 15.30 11.80 -1.84
N LYS A 277 15.42 12.13 -0.54
CA LYS A 277 16.56 11.78 0.31
C LYS A 277 16.21 10.80 1.41
N ARG A 278 14.97 10.83 1.88
CA ARG A 278 14.47 9.95 2.94
C ARG A 278 13.49 8.94 2.36
N ILE A 279 13.41 7.80 3.04
CA ILE A 279 12.57 6.66 2.68
C ILE A 279 11.78 6.28 3.93
N ILE A 280 10.46 6.17 3.80
CA ILE A 280 9.59 5.60 4.83
C ILE A 280 9.27 4.15 4.45
N PHE A 281 9.19 3.26 5.43
CA PHE A 281 8.94 1.84 5.20
C PHE A 281 8.34 1.18 6.45
N SER A 282 7.90 -0.05 6.30
CA SER A 282 7.41 -0.90 7.40
C SER A 282 8.45 -1.92 7.79
N SER A 283 8.64 -2.14 9.09
CA SER A 283 9.53 -3.20 9.58
C SER A 283 9.10 -3.72 10.95
N ASN A 284 9.30 -5.03 11.17
CA ASN A 284 9.16 -5.65 12.48
C ASN A 284 10.47 -5.66 13.28
N TYR A 285 11.39 -4.77 12.94
CA TYR A 285 12.64 -4.58 13.67
C TYR A 285 12.38 -4.08 15.09
N ASP A 286 12.92 -4.79 16.08
CA ASP A 286 12.92 -4.37 17.47
C ASP A 286 14.34 -4.02 17.92
N PRO A 287 14.63 -2.74 18.20
CA PRO A 287 15.98 -2.31 18.61
C PRO A 287 16.40 -2.80 19.99
N VAL A 288 15.45 -3.31 20.81
CA VAL A 288 15.75 -3.80 22.17
C VAL A 288 16.09 -5.28 22.16
N THR A 289 15.25 -6.06 21.51
CA THR A 289 15.41 -7.54 21.51
C THR A 289 16.21 -8.02 20.33
N HIS A 290 16.34 -7.22 19.27
CA HIS A 290 16.87 -7.61 17.97
C HIS A 290 16.20 -8.91 17.44
N SER A 291 14.98 -9.18 17.92
CA SER A 291 14.25 -10.39 17.62
C SER A 291 13.36 -10.18 16.40
N THR A 292 13.50 -11.06 15.44
CA THR A 292 12.65 -11.15 14.26
C THR A 292 11.73 -12.37 14.32
N GLY A 293 11.54 -12.93 15.53
CA GLY A 293 10.78 -14.15 15.76
C GLY A 293 9.30 -14.01 15.41
N GLY A 294 8.90 -14.59 14.29
CA GLY A 294 7.50 -14.63 13.85
C GLY A 294 7.01 -13.36 13.15
N MET A 295 5.68 -13.15 13.17
CA MET A 295 5.03 -12.00 12.54
C MET A 295 5.33 -10.66 13.23
N GLY A 296 5.70 -10.65 14.50
CA GLY A 296 6.13 -9.46 15.24
C GLY A 296 5.19 -8.27 15.19
N ASN A 297 5.58 -7.19 15.86
CA ASN A 297 4.95 -5.89 15.75
C ASN A 297 5.59 -5.13 14.58
N PHE A 298 4.80 -4.78 13.56
CA PHE A 298 5.28 -3.97 12.44
C PHE A 298 5.02 -2.50 12.71
N GLU A 299 6.05 -1.69 12.53
CA GLU A 299 5.98 -0.24 12.69
C GLU A 299 6.48 0.48 11.44
N LEU A 300 6.13 1.74 11.32
CA LEU A 300 6.69 2.61 10.29
C LEU A 300 8.03 3.16 10.76
N TRP A 301 8.99 3.13 9.86
CA TRP A 301 10.35 3.60 10.05
C TRP A 301 10.74 4.58 8.95
N LEU A 302 11.59 5.54 9.31
CA LEU A 302 12.20 6.49 8.39
C LEU A 302 13.71 6.26 8.35
N ILE A 303 14.31 6.35 7.17
CA ILE A 303 15.76 6.23 6.98
C ILE A 303 16.23 7.15 5.85
N ASN A 304 17.46 7.65 5.92
CA ASN A 304 18.08 8.33 4.79
C ASN A 304 18.42 7.35 3.68
N SER A 305 18.40 7.81 2.44
CA SER A 305 18.73 6.97 1.28
C SER A 305 20.18 6.46 1.30
N ASP A 306 21.08 7.01 2.13
CA ASP A 306 22.43 6.51 2.37
C ASP A 306 22.51 5.42 3.46
N GLY A 307 21.40 5.10 4.11
CA GLY A 307 21.31 4.10 5.19
C GLY A 307 21.49 4.66 6.60
N SER A 308 21.71 5.97 6.75
CA SER A 308 21.84 6.62 8.05
C SER A 308 20.49 7.11 8.59
N GLY A 309 20.44 7.50 9.87
CA GLY A 309 19.30 8.22 10.45
C GLY A 309 18.03 7.38 10.58
N LEU A 310 18.15 6.09 10.93
CA LEU A 310 17.00 5.23 11.20
C LEU A 310 16.17 5.77 12.36
N GLU A 311 14.89 6.01 12.13
CA GLU A 311 13.96 6.56 13.13
C GLU A 311 12.61 5.82 13.09
N ARG A 312 12.08 5.40 14.25
CA ARG A 312 10.75 4.82 14.41
C ARG A 312 9.70 5.91 14.43
N ILE A 313 8.64 5.74 13.65
CA ILE A 313 7.57 6.73 13.46
C ILE A 313 6.31 6.36 14.21
N THR A 314 5.89 5.08 14.15
CA THR A 314 4.69 4.58 14.83
C THR A 314 5.03 3.71 16.03
N TYR A 315 4.08 3.63 16.98
CA TYR A 315 4.27 2.95 18.26
C TYR A 315 2.98 2.26 18.73
N SER A 316 2.19 1.73 17.80
CA SER A 316 1.00 0.93 18.13
C SER A 316 1.35 -0.54 18.23
N ASP A 317 0.67 -1.28 19.11
CA ASP A 317 0.80 -2.73 19.13
C ASP A 317 0.15 -3.35 17.88
N GLY A 318 0.89 -4.18 17.14
CA GLY A 318 0.36 -4.97 16.03
C GLY A 318 0.98 -4.65 14.67
N PHE A 319 0.22 -4.10 13.75
CA PHE A 319 0.63 -3.89 12.36
C PHE A 319 0.40 -2.45 11.92
N ASP A 320 1.48 -1.77 11.54
CA ASP A 320 1.48 -0.54 10.77
C ASP A 320 2.30 -0.77 9.49
N GLY A 321 1.70 -0.59 8.31
CA GLY A 321 2.37 -0.94 7.06
C GLY A 321 1.93 -0.14 5.84
N PHE A 322 2.73 -0.24 4.77
CA PHE A 322 2.47 0.40 3.48
C PHE A 322 2.28 1.92 3.56
N PRO A 323 3.27 2.65 4.12
CA PRO A 323 3.16 4.09 4.28
C PRO A 323 3.37 4.84 2.96
N MET A 324 2.60 5.89 2.74
CA MET A 324 2.84 6.84 1.65
C MET A 324 2.52 8.26 2.07
N PHE A 325 3.38 9.20 1.69
CA PHE A 325 3.12 10.63 1.86
C PHE A 325 2.21 11.17 0.76
N SER A 326 1.40 12.17 1.11
CA SER A 326 0.71 12.99 0.11
C SER A 326 1.72 13.71 -0.80
N PRO A 327 1.32 14.10 -2.03
CA PRO A 327 2.23 14.78 -2.96
C PRO A 327 2.84 16.06 -2.40
N ASP A 328 2.15 16.77 -1.51
CA ASP A 328 2.65 17.97 -0.83
C ASP A 328 3.46 17.68 0.45
N GLY A 329 3.60 16.41 0.83
CA GLY A 329 4.34 15.94 2.00
C GLY A 329 3.71 16.27 3.35
N LYS A 330 2.45 16.74 3.39
CA LYS A 330 1.80 17.17 4.62
C LYS A 330 0.96 16.11 5.31
N LYS A 331 0.64 15.03 4.59
CA LYS A 331 -0.13 13.92 5.14
C LYS A 331 0.60 12.60 4.93
N LEU A 332 0.39 11.68 5.85
CA LEU A 332 0.81 10.29 5.76
C LEU A 332 -0.43 9.40 5.77
N VAL A 333 -0.49 8.42 4.86
CA VAL A 333 -1.48 7.34 4.86
C VAL A 333 -0.77 6.01 5.07
N TRP A 334 -1.39 5.09 5.79
CA TRP A 334 -0.86 3.73 6.01
C TRP A 334 -1.98 2.75 6.37
N ALA A 335 -1.70 1.47 6.29
CA ALA A 335 -2.57 0.41 6.80
C ALA A 335 -2.20 0.08 8.25
N SER A 336 -3.20 -0.08 9.12
CA SER A 336 -2.99 -0.40 10.53
C SER A 336 -4.10 -1.29 11.08
N ASN A 337 -3.77 -2.13 12.06
CA ASN A 337 -4.75 -2.84 12.86
C ASN A 337 -5.04 -2.16 14.21
N ARG A 338 -4.51 -0.95 14.44
CA ARG A 338 -4.93 -0.14 15.59
C ARG A 338 -6.45 0.07 15.54
N ASN A 339 -7.13 0.06 16.66
CA ASN A 339 -8.58 0.17 16.76
C ASN A 339 -9.39 -0.94 16.03
N ALA A 340 -8.77 -2.07 15.64
CA ALA A 340 -9.44 -3.21 15.04
C ALA A 340 -10.52 -3.76 15.98
N LYS A 341 -11.66 -4.18 15.41
CA LYS A 341 -12.80 -4.76 16.16
C LYS A 341 -12.89 -6.26 16.00
N ALA A 342 -12.17 -6.84 15.04
CA ALA A 342 -12.15 -8.27 14.76
C ALA A 342 -10.71 -8.76 14.52
N PRO A 343 -10.41 -10.05 14.73
CA PRO A 343 -9.14 -10.66 14.36
C PRO A 343 -8.84 -10.46 12.87
N HIS A 344 -7.58 -10.18 12.54
CA HIS A 344 -7.10 -9.96 11.17
C HIS A 344 -7.69 -8.73 10.46
N GLU A 345 -8.41 -7.88 11.17
CA GLU A 345 -8.89 -6.62 10.61
C GLU A 345 -7.71 -5.66 10.46
N THR A 346 -7.58 -5.05 9.27
CA THR A 346 -6.68 -3.94 8.99
C THR A 346 -7.46 -2.82 8.31
N ASN A 347 -7.14 -1.57 8.65
CA ASN A 347 -7.84 -0.40 8.12
C ASN A 347 -6.85 0.64 7.63
N ILE A 348 -7.32 1.53 6.75
CA ILE A 348 -6.54 2.66 6.28
C ILE A 348 -6.65 3.80 7.28
N PHE A 349 -5.51 4.35 7.65
CA PHE A 349 -5.35 5.52 8.51
C PHE A 349 -4.68 6.65 7.76
N ILE A 350 -5.01 7.88 8.16
CA ILE A 350 -4.39 9.10 7.66
C ILE A 350 -4.04 10.01 8.82
N ALA A 351 -2.95 10.75 8.70
CA ALA A 351 -2.50 11.74 9.68
C ALA A 351 -1.97 12.99 8.99
N ASP A 352 -1.98 14.10 9.72
CA ASP A 352 -1.15 15.26 9.38
C ASP A 352 0.28 14.99 9.82
N TRP A 353 1.25 15.28 8.91
CA TRP A 353 2.67 15.10 9.17
C TRP A 353 3.31 16.34 9.78
N VAL A 354 4.02 16.15 10.90
CA VAL A 354 4.85 17.17 11.55
C VAL A 354 6.31 16.77 11.35
N PRO A 355 7.12 17.55 10.63
CA PRO A 355 8.52 17.24 10.34
C PRO A 355 9.43 17.14 11.57
#